data_bd12a174664b51f025f4f2af2ac5635c
#
_entry.id   bd12a174664b51f025f4f2af2ac5635c
#
_cell.length_a   1.000
_cell.length_b   1.000
_cell.length_c   1.000
_cell.angle_alpha   90.00
_cell.angle_beta   90.00
_cell.angle_gamma   90.00
#
_symmetry.space_group_name_H-M   'P 1'
#
loop_
_entity.id
_entity.type
_entity.pdbx_description
1 polymer ?
#
loop_
_entity_poly.entity_id
_entity_poly.type
_entity_poly.pdbx_seq_one_letter_code
_entity_poly.pdbx_strand_id
1 'polypeptide(L)'
;MTEKANKKYKDSVFVDLFYEDESAEENEIALYNALHDEPLPEGTKIRKIRVENVLYMNFKNDISFDVGGKLIVFGEHQSTINENMPLRNLLYIGRAYEQLVPVEDRYKKKQVKLPKPEFYTFYNGEVPWAKEKELRLSDAYEESGGEEMLDLKVKMININPDQHHEILEKCPVLAEYSQFVEVVRKHQKSGEEQALQNAVEECIK
;
A
#
# COMPACT_ATOMS: atom_id res chain seq x y z
N MET A 1 15.86 -6.85 22.03
CA MET A 1 14.97 -7.45 21.00
C MET A 1 15.31 -6.84 19.68
N THR A 2 15.65 -7.67 18.71
CA THR A 2 16.38 -7.34 17.51
C THR A 2 15.52 -6.65 16.43
N GLU A 3 16.16 -5.94 15.53
CA GLU A 3 15.61 -5.24 14.33
C GLU A 3 14.48 -5.96 13.59
N LYS A 4 14.41 -7.30 13.67
CA LYS A 4 13.33 -8.14 13.11
C LYS A 4 11.97 -7.98 13.82
N ALA A 5 11.94 -7.69 15.11
CA ALA A 5 10.71 -7.43 15.84
C ALA A 5 10.15 -6.04 15.48
N ASN A 6 11.03 -5.09 15.16
CA ASN A 6 10.70 -3.71 14.82
C ASN A 6 10.01 -3.54 13.46
N LYS A 7 10.32 -4.37 12.46
CA LYS A 7 9.62 -4.32 11.17
C LYS A 7 8.20 -4.87 11.26
N LYS A 8 8.00 -5.91 12.07
CA LYS A 8 6.70 -6.61 12.14
C LYS A 8 5.54 -5.76 12.66
N TYR A 9 5.76 -4.85 13.64
CA TYR A 9 4.64 -4.07 14.16
C TYR A 9 4.15 -3.00 13.18
N LYS A 10 5.04 -2.38 12.41
CA LYS A 10 4.67 -1.35 11.43
C LYS A 10 3.76 -1.92 10.35
N ASP A 11 4.20 -3.02 9.75
CA ASP A 11 3.41 -3.71 8.74
C ASP A 11 2.08 -4.22 9.34
N SER A 12 2.11 -4.72 10.57
CA SER A 12 0.90 -5.20 11.26
C SER A 12 -0.10 -4.08 11.57
N VAL A 13 0.36 -2.93 12.10
CA VAL A 13 -0.52 -1.78 12.41
C VAL A 13 -1.11 -1.20 11.13
N PHE A 14 -0.33 -1.07 10.07
CA PHE A 14 -0.82 -0.59 8.79
C PHE A 14 -1.91 -1.51 8.21
N VAL A 15 -1.67 -2.82 8.21
CA VAL A 15 -2.65 -3.81 7.75
C VAL A 15 -3.88 -3.82 8.68
N ASP A 16 -3.70 -3.70 9.98
CA ASP A 16 -4.81 -3.67 10.94
C ASP A 16 -5.74 -2.49 10.62
N LEU A 17 -5.22 -1.28 10.56
CA LEU A 17 -5.98 -0.05 10.30
C LEU A 17 -6.78 -0.08 8.98
N PHE A 18 -6.23 -0.67 7.93
CA PHE A 18 -6.86 -0.65 6.59
C PHE A 18 -7.46 -2.00 6.17
N TYR A 19 -7.36 -3.05 6.99
CA TYR A 19 -7.83 -4.37 6.58
C TYR A 19 -8.55 -5.16 7.68
N GLU A 20 -8.03 -5.20 8.92
CA GLU A 20 -8.55 -6.09 9.97
C GLU A 20 -9.52 -5.37 10.94
N ASP A 21 -9.31 -4.08 11.20
CA ASP A 21 -10.09 -3.28 12.15
C ASP A 21 -11.55 -3.10 11.69
N GLU A 22 -12.46 -2.86 12.65
CA GLU A 22 -13.87 -2.60 12.37
C GLU A 22 -14.08 -1.31 11.55
N SER A 23 -13.18 -0.34 11.68
CA SER A 23 -13.17 0.92 10.91
C SER A 23 -12.46 0.82 9.56
N ALA A 24 -11.92 -0.36 9.20
CA ALA A 24 -11.08 -0.50 7.99
C ALA A 24 -11.80 -0.07 6.70
N GLU A 25 -13.10 -0.32 6.55
CA GLU A 25 -13.86 0.14 5.37
C GLU A 25 -13.93 1.67 5.30
N GLU A 26 -14.13 2.36 6.43
CA GLU A 26 -14.13 3.82 6.50
C GLU A 26 -12.71 4.37 6.20
N ASN A 27 -11.68 3.70 6.70
CA ASN A 27 -10.29 4.04 6.44
C ASN A 27 -9.90 3.85 4.96
N GLU A 28 -10.38 2.77 4.33
CA GLU A 28 -10.20 2.53 2.88
C GLU A 28 -10.90 3.61 2.05
N ILE A 29 -12.10 4.06 2.45
CA ILE A 29 -12.81 5.18 1.81
C ILE A 29 -12.01 6.48 1.97
N ALA A 30 -11.52 6.78 3.17
CA ALA A 30 -10.73 7.97 3.44
C ALA A 30 -9.43 7.97 2.61
N LEU A 31 -8.75 6.82 2.54
CA LEU A 31 -7.56 6.66 1.72
C LEU A 31 -7.87 6.85 0.23
N TYR A 32 -8.94 6.22 -0.28
CA TYR A 32 -9.37 6.40 -1.66
C TYR A 32 -9.61 7.88 -1.98
N ASN A 33 -10.38 8.57 -1.14
CA ASN A 33 -10.70 10.00 -1.34
C ASN A 33 -9.47 10.89 -1.27
N ALA A 34 -8.45 10.51 -0.48
CA ALA A 34 -7.19 11.24 -0.39
C ALA A 34 -6.28 11.04 -1.62
N LEU A 35 -6.41 9.89 -2.30
CA LEU A 35 -5.65 9.55 -3.50
C LEU A 35 -6.28 10.11 -4.78
N HIS A 36 -7.55 10.52 -4.75
CA HIS A 36 -8.33 10.97 -5.90
C HIS A 36 -8.89 12.38 -5.66
N ASP A 37 -9.05 13.15 -6.74
CA ASP A 37 -9.60 14.50 -6.66
C ASP A 37 -11.11 14.51 -6.39
N GLU A 38 -11.80 13.43 -6.77
CA GLU A 38 -13.24 13.28 -6.56
C GLU A 38 -13.51 12.23 -5.47
N PRO A 39 -14.37 12.55 -4.50
CA PRO A 39 -14.73 11.60 -3.46
C PRO A 39 -15.50 10.41 -4.05
N LEU A 40 -15.41 9.29 -3.36
CA LEU A 40 -16.13 8.08 -3.72
C LEU A 40 -17.65 8.36 -3.70
N PRO A 41 -18.40 8.06 -4.79
CA PRO A 41 -19.84 8.26 -4.82
C PRO A 41 -20.54 7.50 -3.68
N GLU A 42 -21.52 8.15 -3.05
CA GLU A 42 -22.29 7.56 -1.95
C GLU A 42 -22.91 6.21 -2.35
N GLY A 43 -22.83 5.23 -1.48
CA GLY A 43 -23.33 3.87 -1.71
C GLY A 43 -22.42 3.01 -2.61
N THR A 44 -21.24 3.47 -3.01
CA THR A 44 -20.26 2.62 -3.68
C THR A 44 -19.74 1.56 -2.71
N LYS A 45 -19.81 0.30 -3.13
CA LYS A 45 -19.33 -0.81 -2.30
C LYS A 45 -17.82 -0.95 -2.45
N ILE A 46 -17.14 -1.03 -1.31
CA ILE A 46 -15.75 -1.46 -1.23
C ILE A 46 -15.73 -2.95 -0.86
N ARG A 47 -14.84 -3.70 -1.50
CA ARG A 47 -14.65 -5.12 -1.22
C ARG A 47 -13.16 -5.40 -1.10
N LYS A 48 -12.74 -5.87 0.07
CA LYS A 48 -11.37 -6.31 0.30
C LYS A 48 -10.99 -7.45 -0.63
N ILE A 49 -9.83 -7.34 -1.26
CA ILE A 49 -9.22 -8.38 -2.08
C ILE A 49 -7.98 -8.85 -1.34
N ARG A 50 -7.93 -10.13 -0.98
CA ARG A 50 -6.76 -10.72 -0.35
C ARG A 50 -5.97 -11.52 -1.37
N VAL A 51 -4.82 -11.01 -1.74
CA VAL A 51 -3.89 -11.73 -2.61
C VAL A 51 -2.95 -12.55 -1.73
N GLU A 52 -3.31 -13.82 -1.51
CA GLU A 52 -2.52 -14.75 -0.71
C GLU A 52 -1.96 -15.88 -1.58
N ASN A 53 -0.78 -16.36 -1.17
CA ASN A 53 -0.16 -17.61 -1.56
C ASN A 53 -0.04 -17.93 -3.06
N VAL A 54 1.14 -17.65 -3.58
CA VAL A 54 1.70 -18.43 -4.68
C VAL A 54 2.36 -19.68 -4.07
N LEU A 55 2.14 -20.86 -4.67
CA LEU A 55 2.55 -22.19 -4.19
C LEU A 55 3.99 -22.32 -3.64
N TYR A 56 4.88 -21.38 -3.87
CA TYR A 56 6.28 -21.42 -3.46
C TYR A 56 6.83 -20.11 -2.87
N MET A 57 6.02 -19.05 -2.71
CA MET A 57 6.46 -17.80 -2.12
C MET A 57 5.35 -17.17 -1.28
N ASN A 58 5.67 -16.78 -0.05
CA ASN A 58 4.79 -16.02 0.83
C ASN A 58 4.66 -14.56 0.32
N PHE A 59 3.99 -14.36 -0.81
CA PHE A 59 3.61 -13.03 -1.25
C PHE A 59 2.27 -12.67 -0.62
N LYS A 60 2.30 -11.67 0.19
CA LYS A 60 1.12 -11.01 0.73
C LYS A 60 1.29 -9.52 0.41
N ASN A 61 0.32 -8.93 -0.26
CA ASN A 61 0.25 -7.48 -0.32
C ASN A 61 -0.33 -6.95 0.98
N ASP A 62 0.03 -5.71 1.36
CA ASP A 62 -0.42 -5.16 2.63
C ASP A 62 -1.91 -4.87 2.60
N ILE A 63 -2.37 -4.09 1.63
CA ILE A 63 -3.79 -3.80 1.42
C ILE A 63 -4.17 -3.86 -0.05
N SER A 64 -5.35 -4.38 -0.36
CA SER A 64 -5.98 -4.21 -1.67
C SER A 64 -7.50 -4.29 -1.56
N PHE A 65 -8.17 -3.39 -2.27
CA PHE A 65 -9.61 -3.31 -2.27
C PHE A 65 -10.18 -2.94 -3.65
N ASP A 66 -11.32 -3.55 -3.97
CA ASP A 66 -12.10 -3.28 -5.17
C ASP A 66 -13.14 -2.19 -4.88
N VAL A 67 -13.20 -1.22 -5.75
CA VAL A 67 -14.12 -0.08 -5.67
C VAL A 67 -15.20 -0.25 -6.74
N GLY A 68 -16.35 -0.72 -6.32
CA GLY A 68 -17.54 -0.86 -7.18
C GLY A 68 -17.38 -1.77 -8.40
N GLY A 69 -16.44 -2.70 -8.39
CA GLY A 69 -16.13 -3.59 -9.51
C GLY A 69 -15.44 -2.91 -10.71
N LYS A 70 -14.99 -1.66 -10.54
CA LYS A 70 -14.41 -0.85 -11.63
C LYS A 70 -12.94 -0.54 -11.43
N LEU A 71 -12.49 -0.48 -10.19
CA LEU A 71 -11.15 -0.10 -9.80
C LEU A 71 -10.64 -1.02 -8.70
N ILE A 72 -9.36 -1.38 -8.74
CA ILE A 72 -8.67 -2.05 -7.63
C ILE A 72 -7.51 -1.17 -7.20
N VAL A 73 -7.49 -0.80 -5.93
CA VAL A 73 -6.37 -0.09 -5.31
C VAL A 73 -5.48 -1.10 -4.61
N PHE A 74 -4.19 -1.05 -4.91
CA PHE A 74 -3.13 -1.77 -4.18
C PHE A 74 -2.31 -0.76 -3.41
N GLY A 75 -2.21 -0.95 -2.10
CA GLY A 75 -1.37 -0.14 -1.21
C GLY A 75 -0.35 -1.02 -0.51
N GLU A 76 0.91 -0.59 -0.52
CA GLU A 76 2.01 -1.24 0.16
C GLU A 76 2.71 -0.26 1.10
N HIS A 77 2.92 -0.66 2.34
CA HIS A 77 3.74 0.09 3.27
C HIS A 77 5.21 -0.34 3.17
N GLN A 78 6.13 0.61 3.07
CA GLN A 78 7.55 0.33 2.96
C GLN A 78 8.38 1.20 3.92
N SER A 79 9.15 0.57 4.79
CA SER A 79 10.14 1.25 5.65
C SER A 79 11.55 1.30 5.03
N THR A 80 11.74 0.68 3.89
CA THR A 80 13.00 0.68 3.13
C THR A 80 12.73 1.03 1.68
N ILE A 81 13.66 1.70 1.03
CA ILE A 81 13.59 1.99 -0.40
C ILE A 81 13.62 0.66 -1.16
N ASN A 82 12.63 0.45 -2.02
CA ASN A 82 12.51 -0.77 -2.82
C ASN A 82 12.01 -0.41 -4.23
N GLU A 83 12.92 -0.37 -5.17
CA GLU A 83 12.62 -0.05 -6.57
C GLU A 83 11.97 -1.21 -7.34
N ASN A 84 11.90 -2.42 -6.74
CA ASN A 84 11.21 -3.58 -7.33
C ASN A 84 9.68 -3.59 -7.07
N MET A 85 9.10 -2.51 -6.55
CA MET A 85 7.67 -2.43 -6.32
C MET A 85 6.82 -2.64 -7.58
N PRO A 86 7.20 -2.14 -8.77
CA PRO A 86 6.47 -2.45 -10.01
C PRO A 86 6.43 -3.95 -10.33
N LEU A 87 7.53 -4.66 -10.17
CA LEU A 87 7.56 -6.12 -10.38
C LEU A 87 6.66 -6.85 -9.37
N ARG A 88 6.70 -6.47 -8.09
CA ARG A 88 5.83 -7.06 -7.06
C ARG A 88 4.36 -6.83 -7.38
N ASN A 89 3.98 -5.61 -7.75
CA ASN A 89 2.60 -5.26 -8.09
C ASN A 89 2.11 -5.96 -9.37
N LEU A 90 2.97 -6.22 -10.35
CA LEU A 90 2.64 -7.03 -11.52
C LEU A 90 2.21 -8.45 -11.10
N LEU A 91 2.92 -9.05 -10.14
CA LEU A 91 2.59 -10.38 -9.63
C LEU A 91 1.28 -10.36 -8.82
N TYR A 92 1.04 -9.30 -8.05
CA TYR A 92 -0.21 -9.16 -7.29
C TYR A 92 -1.42 -8.99 -8.19
N ILE A 93 -1.36 -8.11 -9.19
CA ILE A 93 -2.50 -7.90 -10.09
C ILE A 93 -2.81 -9.13 -10.94
N GLY A 94 -1.77 -9.87 -11.36
CA GLY A 94 -1.96 -11.15 -12.04
C GLY A 94 -2.80 -12.12 -11.20
N ARG A 95 -2.49 -12.24 -9.92
CA ARG A 95 -3.24 -13.08 -8.97
C ARG A 95 -4.64 -12.55 -8.67
N ALA A 96 -4.81 -11.25 -8.51
CA ALA A 96 -6.13 -10.66 -8.32
C ALA A 96 -7.05 -10.95 -9.52
N TYR A 97 -6.55 -10.82 -10.73
CA TYR A 97 -7.33 -11.14 -11.93
C TYR A 97 -7.60 -12.66 -12.08
N GLU A 98 -6.69 -13.51 -11.65
CA GLU A 98 -6.95 -14.96 -11.58
C GLU A 98 -8.12 -15.30 -10.64
N GLN A 99 -8.26 -14.59 -9.53
CA GLN A 99 -9.37 -14.78 -8.59
C GLN A 99 -10.69 -14.19 -9.10
N LEU A 100 -10.60 -13.03 -9.76
CA LEU A 100 -11.78 -12.28 -10.22
C LEU A 100 -12.41 -12.83 -11.49
N VAL A 101 -11.59 -13.44 -12.36
CA VAL A 101 -12.03 -13.91 -13.68
C VAL A 101 -12.09 -15.42 -13.71
N PRO A 102 -13.27 -16.04 -13.82
CA PRO A 102 -13.40 -17.48 -14.01
C PRO A 102 -12.56 -18.00 -15.17
N VAL A 103 -12.03 -19.21 -15.03
CA VAL A 103 -11.15 -19.82 -16.05
C VAL A 103 -11.86 -19.88 -17.41
N GLU A 104 -13.14 -20.25 -17.41
CA GLU A 104 -13.95 -20.37 -18.63
C GLU A 104 -14.08 -19.04 -19.36
N ASP A 105 -14.11 -17.91 -18.63
CA ASP A 105 -14.28 -16.58 -19.23
C ASP A 105 -13.00 -16.11 -19.93
N ARG A 106 -11.83 -16.54 -19.47
CA ARG A 106 -10.52 -16.17 -20.05
C ARG A 106 -10.36 -16.69 -21.50
N TYR A 107 -11.04 -17.77 -21.85
CA TYR A 107 -10.96 -18.41 -23.17
C TYR A 107 -12.15 -18.11 -24.08
N LYS A 108 -13.12 -17.30 -23.62
CA LYS A 108 -14.23 -16.86 -24.44
C LYS A 108 -13.79 -15.86 -25.52
N LYS A 109 -14.46 -15.87 -26.68
CA LYS A 109 -14.20 -14.92 -27.77
C LYS A 109 -14.52 -13.48 -27.39
N LYS A 110 -15.47 -13.27 -26.45
CA LYS A 110 -15.88 -11.94 -25.98
C LYS A 110 -14.85 -11.45 -24.94
N GLN A 111 -14.38 -10.23 -25.14
CA GLN A 111 -13.45 -9.58 -24.21
C GLN A 111 -14.07 -9.48 -22.81
N VAL A 112 -13.34 -9.96 -21.80
CA VAL A 112 -13.67 -9.77 -20.38
C VAL A 112 -13.34 -8.34 -19.98
N LYS A 113 -14.23 -7.70 -19.23
CA LYS A 113 -13.98 -6.39 -18.62
C LYS A 113 -13.34 -6.60 -17.26
N LEU A 114 -12.25 -5.90 -17.02
CA LEU A 114 -11.46 -5.97 -15.80
C LEU A 114 -11.56 -4.65 -15.03
N PRO A 115 -11.56 -4.68 -13.70
CA PRO A 115 -11.33 -3.46 -12.92
C PRO A 115 -9.97 -2.87 -13.25
N LYS A 116 -9.88 -1.54 -13.37
CA LYS A 116 -8.61 -0.84 -13.59
C LYS A 116 -7.76 -0.93 -12.32
N PRO A 117 -6.48 -1.35 -12.38
CA PRO A 117 -5.63 -1.39 -11.21
C PRO A 117 -4.93 -0.04 -10.99
N GLU A 118 -4.73 0.32 -9.73
CA GLU A 118 -3.89 1.43 -9.30
C GLU A 118 -2.94 0.96 -8.19
N PHE A 119 -1.70 1.43 -8.23
CA PHE A 119 -0.64 0.94 -7.37
C PHE A 119 0.03 2.09 -6.63
N TYR A 120 0.04 1.97 -5.29
CA TYR A 120 0.61 2.95 -4.39
C TYR A 120 1.60 2.29 -3.43
N THR A 121 2.68 2.97 -3.13
CA THR A 121 3.62 2.59 -2.08
C THR A 121 3.75 3.74 -1.10
N PHE A 122 3.42 3.50 0.15
CA PHE A 122 3.53 4.48 1.23
C PHE A 122 4.87 4.27 1.92
N TYR A 123 5.82 5.15 1.62
CA TYR A 123 7.14 5.10 2.19
C TYR A 123 7.17 5.83 3.54
N ASN A 124 7.60 5.11 4.55
CA ASN A 124 7.82 5.64 5.88
C ASN A 124 9.16 5.08 6.42
N GLY A 125 10.25 5.39 5.73
CA GLY A 125 11.61 4.97 6.10
C GLY A 125 12.43 6.12 6.69
N GLU A 126 13.61 5.78 7.23
CA GLU A 126 14.55 6.77 7.77
C GLU A 126 15.55 7.28 6.73
N VAL A 127 15.73 6.53 5.64
CA VAL A 127 16.60 6.96 4.54
C VAL A 127 15.87 8.07 3.77
N PRO A 128 16.49 9.24 3.57
CA PRO A 128 15.87 10.32 2.78
C PRO A 128 15.48 9.84 1.39
N TRP A 129 14.22 10.10 1.01
CA TRP A 129 13.71 9.82 -0.33
C TRP A 129 12.81 10.95 -0.80
N ALA A 130 12.50 10.99 -2.09
CA ALA A 130 11.65 12.02 -2.68
C ALA A 130 10.26 12.05 -1.99
N LYS A 131 9.61 13.20 -1.98
CA LYS A 131 8.23 13.38 -1.49
C LYS A 131 7.24 12.50 -2.26
N GLU A 132 7.39 12.47 -3.60
CA GLU A 132 6.72 11.54 -4.51
C GLU A 132 7.70 11.03 -5.56
N LYS A 133 7.50 9.80 -6.04
CA LYS A 133 8.23 9.23 -7.17
C LYS A 133 7.34 8.25 -7.93
N GLU A 134 7.36 8.31 -9.25
CA GLU A 134 6.82 7.24 -10.09
C GLU A 134 7.92 6.18 -10.28
N LEU A 135 7.62 4.94 -9.94
CA LEU A 135 8.45 3.77 -10.21
C LEU A 135 7.85 3.03 -11.40
N ARG A 136 8.67 2.61 -12.34
CA ARG A 136 8.22 1.94 -13.56
C ARG A 136 8.83 0.55 -13.69
N LEU A 137 8.03 -0.39 -14.19
CA LEU A 137 8.52 -1.74 -14.48
C LEU A 137 9.56 -1.71 -15.60
N SER A 138 9.38 -0.82 -16.57
CA SER A 138 10.30 -0.63 -17.69
C SER A 138 11.72 -0.22 -17.25
N ASP A 139 11.87 0.43 -16.09
CA ASP A 139 13.20 0.78 -15.55
C ASP A 139 14.02 -0.46 -15.15
N ALA A 140 13.38 -1.62 -14.99
CA ALA A 140 14.04 -2.88 -14.64
C ALA A 140 14.42 -3.74 -15.84
N TYR A 141 14.09 -3.34 -17.06
CA TYR A 141 14.45 -4.11 -18.26
C TYR A 141 15.95 -3.96 -18.59
N GLU A 142 16.58 -5.08 -18.92
CA GLU A 142 18.01 -5.11 -19.30
C GLU A 142 18.26 -4.33 -20.60
N GLU A 143 17.30 -4.39 -21.54
CA GLU A 143 17.34 -3.60 -22.77
C GLU A 143 16.46 -2.37 -22.62
N SER A 144 17.05 -1.18 -22.75
CA SER A 144 16.34 0.10 -22.75
C SER A 144 16.21 0.65 -24.16
N GLY A 145 15.02 1.16 -24.48
CA GLY A 145 14.72 1.82 -25.74
C GLY A 145 13.73 1.05 -26.62
N GLY A 146 12.95 1.80 -27.39
CA GLY A 146 11.81 1.27 -28.13
C GLY A 146 10.49 1.48 -27.40
N GLU A 147 9.43 0.87 -27.89
CA GLU A 147 8.10 0.90 -27.27
C GLU A 147 7.97 -0.32 -26.36
N GLU A 148 7.77 -0.09 -25.07
CA GLU A 148 7.53 -1.16 -24.11
C GLU A 148 6.10 -1.73 -24.31
N MET A 149 6.00 -3.02 -24.61
CA MET A 149 4.72 -3.71 -24.74
C MET A 149 4.10 -4.02 -23.37
N LEU A 150 4.89 -3.99 -22.30
CA LEU A 150 4.44 -4.15 -20.93
C LEU A 150 5.14 -3.11 -20.06
N ASP A 151 4.36 -2.25 -19.42
CA ASP A 151 4.84 -1.35 -18.37
C ASP A 151 3.80 -1.28 -17.25
N LEU A 152 4.27 -1.10 -16.02
CA LEU A 152 3.45 -0.92 -14.84
C LEU A 152 4.07 0.19 -14.01
N LYS A 153 3.22 1.14 -13.62
CA LYS A 153 3.62 2.30 -12.83
C LYS A 153 3.12 2.18 -11.41
N VAL A 154 3.97 2.51 -10.46
CA VAL A 154 3.63 2.58 -9.04
C VAL A 154 3.91 3.99 -8.56
N LYS A 155 2.92 4.63 -7.95
CA LYS A 155 3.10 5.92 -7.29
C LYS A 155 3.63 5.69 -5.88
N MET A 156 4.89 6.06 -5.65
CA MET A 156 5.48 6.11 -4.31
C MET A 156 5.17 7.47 -3.67
N ILE A 157 4.66 7.43 -2.45
CA ILE A 157 4.31 8.61 -1.63
C ILE A 157 5.07 8.50 -0.31
N ASN A 158 5.86 9.51 -0.02
CA ASN A 158 6.59 9.60 1.24
C ASN A 158 5.67 10.19 2.32
N ILE A 159 5.25 9.32 3.24
CA ILE A 159 4.33 9.68 4.32
C ILE A 159 5.04 10.06 5.62
N ASN A 160 6.36 10.26 5.63
CA ASN A 160 7.01 10.81 6.82
C ASN A 160 6.44 12.21 7.11
N PRO A 161 6.18 12.55 8.39
CA PRO A 161 5.54 13.83 8.76
C PRO A 161 6.30 15.06 8.29
N ASP A 162 7.64 15.00 8.28
CA ASP A 162 8.53 16.07 7.83
C ASP A 162 8.42 16.40 6.33
N GLN A 163 7.83 15.52 5.54
CA GLN A 163 7.61 15.73 4.11
C GLN A 163 6.37 16.59 3.83
N HIS A 164 5.49 16.79 4.81
CA HIS A 164 4.26 17.56 4.67
C HIS A 164 3.50 17.19 3.38
N HIS A 165 3.31 15.90 3.14
CA HIS A 165 2.57 15.43 1.98
C HIS A 165 1.08 15.68 2.17
N GLU A 166 0.40 16.22 1.15
CA GLU A 166 -1.03 16.58 1.22
C GLU A 166 -1.96 15.40 1.55
N ILE A 167 -1.54 14.17 1.25
CA ILE A 167 -2.31 12.96 1.60
C ILE A 167 -2.53 12.84 3.10
N LEU A 168 -1.59 13.33 3.92
CA LEU A 168 -1.71 13.29 5.38
C LEU A 168 -2.78 14.26 5.90
N GLU A 169 -3.01 15.36 5.17
CA GLU A 169 -4.09 16.30 5.49
C GLU A 169 -5.46 15.73 5.07
N LYS A 170 -5.49 14.99 3.97
CA LYS A 170 -6.70 14.41 3.38
C LYS A 170 -7.11 13.06 4.00
N CYS A 171 -6.18 12.33 4.62
CA CYS A 171 -6.40 11.01 5.23
C CYS A 171 -5.90 10.99 6.69
N PRO A 172 -6.74 11.38 7.68
CA PRO A 172 -6.33 11.47 9.08
C PRO A 172 -5.74 10.18 9.64
N VAL A 173 -6.32 9.03 9.34
CA VAL A 173 -5.79 7.72 9.81
C VAL A 173 -4.37 7.46 9.32
N LEU A 174 -4.04 7.87 8.09
CA LEU A 174 -2.68 7.73 7.55
C LEU A 174 -1.71 8.71 8.24
N ALA A 175 -2.19 9.92 8.59
CA ALA A 175 -1.41 10.89 9.34
C ALA A 175 -1.11 10.39 10.76
N GLU A 176 -2.11 9.88 11.47
CA GLU A 176 -1.96 9.29 12.81
C GLU A 176 -1.00 8.11 12.80
N TYR A 177 -1.15 7.22 11.82
CA TYR A 177 -0.21 6.12 11.61
C TYR A 177 1.23 6.62 11.40
N SER A 178 1.42 7.62 10.56
CA SER A 178 2.74 8.20 10.27
C SER A 178 3.36 8.82 11.51
N GLN A 179 2.60 9.58 12.28
CA GLN A 179 3.03 10.18 13.56
C GLN A 179 3.38 9.11 14.59
N PHE A 180 2.54 8.10 14.75
CA PHE A 180 2.81 6.98 15.65
C PHE A 180 4.16 6.31 15.33
N VAL A 181 4.44 6.04 14.06
CA VAL A 181 5.73 5.44 13.66
C VAL A 181 6.90 6.37 13.99
N GLU A 182 6.75 7.68 13.84
CA GLU A 182 7.77 8.65 14.20
C GLU A 182 8.03 8.67 15.71
N VAL A 183 6.99 8.69 16.53
CA VAL A 183 7.10 8.63 18.00
C VAL A 183 7.80 7.36 18.45
N VAL A 184 7.43 6.20 17.89
CA VAL A 184 8.12 4.93 18.20
C VAL A 184 9.61 5.01 17.85
N ARG A 185 9.98 5.57 16.71
CA ARG A 185 11.39 5.74 16.32
C ARG A 185 12.15 6.63 17.29
N LYS A 186 11.52 7.70 17.75
CA LYS A 186 12.11 8.63 18.72
C LYS A 186 12.47 7.92 20.03
N HIS A 187 11.53 7.16 20.60
CA HIS A 187 11.78 6.34 21.80
C HIS A 187 12.84 5.27 21.58
N GLN A 188 12.88 4.65 20.41
CA GLN A 188 13.93 3.67 20.07
C GLN A 188 15.32 4.28 19.99
N LYS A 189 15.46 5.47 19.38
CA LYS A 189 16.72 6.20 19.31
C LYS A 189 17.21 6.67 20.68
N SER A 190 16.30 6.91 21.62
CA SER A 190 16.62 7.25 23.02
C SER A 190 17.08 6.04 23.84
N GLY A 191 17.07 4.83 23.28
CA GLY A 191 17.52 3.61 23.95
C GLY A 191 16.56 3.08 25.02
N GLU A 192 15.30 3.46 24.98
CA GLU A 192 14.29 3.02 25.93
C GLU A 192 13.91 1.55 25.74
N GLU A 193 13.96 0.76 26.81
CA GLU A 193 13.67 -0.69 26.74
C GLU A 193 12.24 -0.99 26.31
N GLN A 194 11.27 -0.08 26.57
CA GLN A 194 9.86 -0.22 26.25
C GLN A 194 9.39 0.83 25.24
N ALA A 195 10.20 1.13 24.24
CA ALA A 195 9.96 2.18 23.26
C ALA A 195 8.55 2.13 22.62
N LEU A 196 8.06 0.95 22.28
CA LEU A 196 6.72 0.78 21.69
C LEU A 196 5.62 1.13 22.69
N GLN A 197 5.72 0.66 23.93
CA GLN A 197 4.73 0.93 24.98
C GLN A 197 4.70 2.43 25.31
N ASN A 198 5.87 3.06 25.46
CA ASN A 198 5.98 4.49 25.74
C ASN A 198 5.38 5.32 24.60
N ALA A 199 5.60 4.92 23.34
CA ALA A 199 5.01 5.57 22.18
C ALA A 199 3.47 5.47 22.19
N VAL A 200 2.90 4.31 22.51
CA VAL A 200 1.45 4.14 22.65
C VAL A 200 0.91 5.06 23.75
N GLU A 201 1.56 5.12 24.91
CA GLU A 201 1.13 5.99 26.01
C GLU A 201 1.23 7.49 25.67
N GLU A 202 2.20 7.89 24.83
CA GLU A 202 2.34 9.27 24.33
C GLU A 202 1.22 9.63 23.34
N CYS A 203 0.85 8.71 22.44
CA CYS A 203 -0.17 8.95 21.41
C CYS A 203 -1.62 8.93 21.94
N ILE A 204 -1.89 8.30 23.08
CA ILE A 204 -3.23 8.25 23.70
C ILE A 204 -3.55 9.52 24.52
N LYS A 205 -2.57 10.33 24.85
CA LYS A 205 -2.71 11.60 25.61
C LYS A 205 -3.10 12.76 24.69
#